data_5e4b950cc81bd266a1d86588b68a8eea
#
_entry.id   5e4b950cc81bd266a1d86588b68a8eea
#
_cell.length_a   1.000
_cell.length_b   1.000
_cell.length_c   1.000
_cell.angle_alpha   90.00
_cell.angle_beta   90.00
_cell.angle_gamma   90.00
#
_symmetry.space_group_name_H-M   'P 1'
#
loop_
_entity.id
_entity.type
_entity.pdbx_description
1 polymer ?
#
loop_
_entity_poly.entity_id
_entity_poly.type
_entity_poly.pdbx_seq_one_letter_code
_entity_poly.pdbx_strand_id
1 'polypeptide(L)'
;MSFLTYYSIFAVATAVTSCLFFFLPRLNSAKDAGINNDLVNNPKISCVTYTLVGCVIAPVLFCILVLPGVAKNYMEGLDTILREEKS
;
A
#
# COMPACT_ATOMS: atom_id res chain seq x y z
N MET A 1 7.62 -28.79 -2.39
CA MET A 1 6.87 -27.73 -2.35
C MET A 1 7.22 -26.72 -3.34
N SER A 2 6.54 -26.24 -3.72
CA SER A 2 6.15 -25.91 -4.94
C SER A 2 6.23 -24.45 -5.21
N PHE A 3 6.02 -24.12 -6.40
CA PHE A 3 5.84 -22.78 -6.91
C PHE A 3 4.89 -21.95 -6.02
N LEU A 4 3.86 -22.57 -5.49
CA LEU A 4 2.87 -21.89 -4.65
C LEU A 4 3.48 -21.32 -3.37
N THR A 5 4.39 -22.05 -2.73
CA THR A 5 5.07 -21.59 -1.53
C THR A 5 5.96 -20.38 -1.85
N TYR A 6 6.74 -20.46 -2.92
CA TYR A 6 7.61 -19.36 -3.33
C TYR A 6 6.80 -18.12 -3.72
N TYR A 7 5.69 -18.34 -4.43
CA TYR A 7 4.80 -17.24 -4.79
C TYR A 7 4.20 -16.57 -3.56
N SER A 8 3.80 -17.35 -2.57
CA SER A 8 3.24 -16.80 -1.32
C SER A 8 4.27 -15.94 -0.59
N ILE A 9 5.51 -16.41 -0.47
CA ILE A 9 6.58 -15.66 0.16
C ILE A 9 6.83 -14.36 -0.60
N PHE A 10 6.92 -14.44 -1.92
CA PHE A 10 7.10 -13.29 -2.79
C PHE A 10 5.97 -12.28 -2.62
N ALA A 11 4.72 -12.76 -2.63
CA ALA A 11 3.55 -11.91 -2.51
C ALA A 11 3.52 -11.16 -1.18
N VAL A 12 3.75 -11.87 -0.08
CA VAL A 12 3.78 -11.26 1.25
C VAL A 12 4.91 -10.25 1.37
N ALA A 13 6.11 -10.62 0.92
CA ALA A 13 7.27 -9.74 0.97
C ALA A 13 7.01 -8.45 0.17
N THR A 14 6.47 -8.58 -1.04
CA THR A 14 6.16 -7.45 -1.92
C THR A 14 5.09 -6.57 -1.29
N ALA A 15 4.03 -7.16 -0.76
CA ALA A 15 2.94 -6.41 -0.12
C ALA A 15 3.43 -5.64 1.10
N VAL A 16 4.20 -6.27 1.97
CA VAL A 16 4.75 -5.63 3.17
C VAL A 16 5.71 -4.51 2.79
N THR A 17 6.58 -4.74 1.82
CA THR A 17 7.52 -3.72 1.34
C THR A 17 6.76 -2.52 0.79
N SER A 18 5.74 -2.74 -0.05
CA SER A 18 4.92 -1.65 -0.60
C SER A 18 4.21 -0.90 0.52
N CYS A 19 3.67 -1.61 1.50
CA CYS A 19 3.00 -0.98 2.63
C CYS A 19 3.96 -0.06 3.37
N LEU A 20 5.16 -0.53 3.67
CA LEU A 20 6.13 0.24 4.45
C LEU A 20 6.71 1.43 3.67
N PHE A 21 6.93 1.28 2.36
CA PHE A 21 7.57 2.32 1.57
C PHE A 21 6.61 3.28 0.89
N PHE A 22 5.41 2.82 0.54
CA PHE A 22 4.44 3.66 -0.16
C PHE A 22 3.29 4.07 0.73
N PHE A 23 2.63 3.11 1.35
CA PHE A 23 1.40 3.38 2.09
C PHE A 23 1.67 4.10 3.41
N LEU A 24 2.60 3.60 4.20
CA LEU A 24 2.86 4.13 5.55
C LEU A 24 3.32 5.60 5.54
N PRO A 25 4.27 6.00 4.67
CA PRO A 25 4.65 7.43 4.61
C PRO A 25 3.49 8.33 4.23
N ARG A 26 2.63 7.90 3.30
CA ARG A 26 1.47 8.68 2.89
C ARG A 26 0.43 8.74 4.00
N LEU A 27 0.23 7.64 4.70
CA LEU A 27 -0.68 7.57 5.84
C LEU A 27 -0.25 8.54 6.94
N ASN A 28 1.03 8.55 7.28
CA ASN A 28 1.58 9.45 8.28
C ASN A 28 1.44 10.91 7.86
N SER A 29 1.70 11.22 6.59
CA SER A 29 1.54 12.56 6.05
C SER A 29 0.08 13.03 6.14
N ALA A 30 -0.86 12.18 5.80
CA ALA A 30 -2.28 12.49 5.90
C ALA A 30 -2.70 12.70 7.36
N LYS A 31 -2.19 11.88 8.26
CA LYS A 31 -2.48 12.01 9.70
C LYS A 31 -1.95 13.33 10.23
N ASP A 32 -0.74 13.73 9.86
CA ASP A 32 -0.14 14.99 10.27
C ASP A 32 -0.91 16.19 9.73
N ALA A 33 -1.51 16.04 8.56
CA ALA A 33 -2.35 17.07 7.95
C ALA A 33 -3.74 17.18 8.60
N GLY A 34 -4.08 16.28 9.52
CA GLY A 34 -5.36 16.29 10.23
C GLY A 34 -6.53 15.81 9.39
N ILE A 35 -6.27 14.99 8.39
CA ILE A 35 -7.31 14.49 7.50
C ILE A 35 -8.21 13.49 8.24
N ASN A 36 -9.52 13.69 8.15
CA ASN A 36 -10.51 12.82 8.75
C ASN A 36 -10.94 11.75 7.74
N ASN A 37 -10.29 10.61 7.78
CA ASN A 37 -10.56 9.48 6.88
C ASN A 37 -10.44 8.20 7.69
N ASP A 38 -11.33 7.23 7.46
CA ASP A 38 -11.30 5.96 8.17
C ASP A 38 -9.94 5.25 8.03
N LEU A 39 -9.32 5.37 6.87
CA LEU A 39 -7.99 4.79 6.64
C LEU A 39 -6.94 5.43 7.53
N VAL A 40 -7.03 6.72 7.74
CA VAL A 40 -6.10 7.47 8.61
C VAL A 40 -6.42 7.23 10.07
N ASN A 41 -7.71 7.17 10.43
CA ASN A 41 -8.16 6.99 11.81
C ASN A 41 -7.86 5.59 12.35
N ASN A 42 -7.80 4.60 11.47
CA ASN A 42 -7.53 3.21 11.84
C ASN A 42 -6.31 2.67 11.09
N PRO A 43 -5.10 3.16 11.44
CA PRO A 43 -3.90 2.82 10.69
C PRO A 43 -3.58 1.33 10.67
N LYS A 44 -3.84 0.63 11.77
CA LYS A 44 -3.56 -0.81 11.84
C LYS A 44 -4.43 -1.61 10.86
N ILE A 45 -5.73 -1.31 10.86
CA ILE A 45 -6.68 -1.97 9.96
C ILE A 45 -6.34 -1.64 8.51
N SER A 46 -6.00 -0.38 8.25
CA SER A 46 -5.63 0.06 6.92
C SER A 46 -4.39 -0.66 6.40
N CYS A 47 -3.36 -0.81 7.23
CA CYS A 47 -2.13 -1.53 6.86
C CYS A 47 -2.42 -3.00 6.58
N VAL A 48 -3.25 -3.65 7.40
CA VAL A 48 -3.63 -5.05 7.20
C VAL A 48 -4.40 -5.20 5.89
N THR A 49 -5.37 -4.33 5.65
CA THR A 49 -6.17 -4.36 4.42
C THR A 49 -5.28 -4.14 3.21
N TYR A 50 -4.38 -3.17 3.26
CA TYR A 50 -3.43 -2.91 2.18
C TYR A 50 -2.56 -4.14 1.89
N THR A 51 -2.05 -4.78 2.94
CA THR A 51 -1.22 -5.97 2.80
C THR A 51 -1.99 -7.12 2.15
N LEU A 52 -3.24 -7.33 2.55
CA LEU A 52 -4.09 -8.38 1.96
C LEU A 52 -4.33 -8.12 0.47
N VAL A 53 -4.70 -6.90 0.12
CA VAL A 53 -4.90 -6.51 -1.29
C VAL A 53 -3.59 -6.63 -2.04
N GLY A 54 -2.49 -6.22 -1.44
CA GLY A 54 -1.16 -6.32 -2.02
C GLY A 54 -0.75 -7.75 -2.33
N CYS A 55 -1.12 -8.71 -1.49
CA CYS A 55 -0.84 -10.12 -1.76
C CYS A 55 -1.54 -10.60 -3.02
N VAL A 56 -2.76 -10.11 -3.27
CA VAL A 56 -3.52 -10.48 -4.47
C VAL A 56 -2.91 -9.87 -5.73
N ILE A 57 -2.45 -8.63 -5.64
CA ILE A 57 -1.88 -7.92 -6.79
C ILE A 57 -0.35 -7.86 -6.76
N ALA A 58 0.27 -8.80 -6.06
CA ALA A 58 1.73 -8.81 -5.87
C ALA A 58 2.54 -8.65 -7.16
N PRO A 59 2.24 -9.33 -8.27
CA PRO A 59 2.97 -9.13 -9.52
C PRO A 59 2.89 -7.70 -10.02
N VAL A 60 1.72 -7.07 -9.90
CA VAL A 60 1.51 -5.68 -10.30
C VAL A 60 2.31 -4.75 -9.39
N LEU A 61 2.27 -4.98 -8.08
CA LEU A 61 3.05 -4.19 -7.12
C LEU A 61 4.54 -4.31 -7.38
N PHE A 62 5.02 -5.49 -7.71
CA PHE A 62 6.42 -5.69 -8.04
C PHE A 62 6.81 -4.87 -9.26
N CYS A 63 5.99 -4.87 -10.30
CA CYS A 63 6.21 -4.05 -11.49
C CYS A 63 6.24 -2.56 -11.13
N ILE A 64 5.34 -2.11 -10.27
CA ILE A 64 5.28 -0.73 -9.80
C ILE A 64 6.58 -0.36 -9.05
N LEU A 65 7.06 -1.26 -8.19
CA LEU A 65 8.29 -1.04 -7.43
C LEU A 65 9.52 -0.91 -8.33
N VAL A 66 9.54 -1.67 -9.42
CA VAL A 66 10.68 -1.69 -10.35
C VAL A 66 10.65 -0.49 -11.30
N LEU A 67 9.46 -0.02 -11.68
CA LEU A 67 9.29 1.06 -12.66
C LEU A 67 9.05 2.39 -11.96
N PRO A 68 10.03 3.31 -11.92
CA PRO A 68 9.91 4.55 -11.16
C PRO A 68 8.79 5.47 -11.65
N GLY A 69 8.52 5.50 -12.96
CA GLY A 69 7.42 6.31 -13.50
C GLY A 69 6.06 5.82 -13.04
N VAL A 70 5.87 4.51 -13.01
CA VAL A 70 4.63 3.91 -12.52
C VAL A 70 4.50 4.07 -11.01
N ALA A 71 5.63 3.94 -10.29
CA ALA A 71 5.66 4.12 -8.84
C ALA A 71 5.17 5.52 -8.44
N LYS A 72 5.59 6.54 -9.18
CA LYS A 72 5.15 7.91 -8.94
C LYS A 72 3.63 8.05 -9.08
N ASN A 73 3.06 7.51 -10.15
CA ASN A 73 1.62 7.55 -10.39
C ASN A 73 0.87 6.79 -9.29
N TYR A 74 1.41 5.67 -8.86
CA TYR A 74 0.83 4.86 -7.79
C TYR A 74 0.80 5.64 -6.47
N MET A 75 1.89 6.33 -6.14
CA MET A 75 1.98 7.14 -4.93
C MET A 75 1.00 8.31 -4.96
N GLU A 76 0.83 8.96 -6.11
CA GLU A 76 -0.15 10.03 -6.27
C GLU A 76 -1.57 9.50 -6.06
N GLY A 77 -1.88 8.32 -6.57
CA GLY A 77 -3.17 7.67 -6.36
C GLY A 77 -3.42 7.37 -4.89
N LEU A 78 -2.42 6.83 -4.19
CA LEU A 78 -2.52 6.58 -2.76
C LEU A 78 -2.74 7.87 -1.97
N ASP A 79 -2.02 8.92 -2.32
CA ASP A 79 -2.16 10.21 -1.67
C ASP A 79 -3.58 10.76 -1.83
N THR A 80 -4.14 10.66 -3.04
CA THR A 80 -5.51 11.08 -3.32
C THR A 80 -6.52 10.30 -2.47
N ILE A 81 -6.36 8.99 -2.41
CA ILE A 81 -7.26 8.13 -1.63
C ILE A 81 -7.20 8.46 -0.15
N LEU A 82 -5.98 8.64 0.38
CA LEU A 82 -5.79 8.93 1.80
C LEU A 82 -6.27 10.32 2.19
N ARG A 83 -6.19 11.27 1.26
CA ARG A 83 -6.62 12.64 1.50
C ARG A 83 -8.10 12.86 1.25
N GLU A 84 -8.82 11.85 0.77
CA GLU A 84 -10.26 11.92 0.59
C GLU A 84 -10.93 11.94 1.96
N GLU A 85 -11.45 13.10 2.34
CA GLU A 85 -12.11 13.26 3.62
C GLU A 85 -13.55 12.75 3.55
N LYS A 86 -13.95 12.07 4.62
CA LYS A 86 -15.34 11.66 4.78
C LYS A 86 -16.15 12.87 5.22
N SER A 87 -17.03 13.29 4.37
CA SER A 87 -17.91 14.41 4.69
C SER A 87 -19.13 13.96 5.49
#